data_d5ce442ae42b52c7cf526579e7d4574e
#
_entry.id   d5ce442ae42b52c7cf526579e7d4574e
#
_cell.length_a   1.000
_cell.length_b   1.000
_cell.length_c   1.000
_cell.angle_alpha   90.00
_cell.angle_beta   90.00
_cell.angle_gamma   90.00
#
_symmetry.space_group_name_H-M   'P 1'
#
loop_
_entity.id
_entity.type
_entity.pdbx_description
1 polymer ?
#
loop_
_entity_poly.entity_id
_entity_poly.type
_entity_poly.pdbx_seq_one_letter_code
_entity_poly.pdbx_strand_id
1 'polypeptide(L)'
;MANREELGIIRGARAGDAVCQLALGKLYLFGGASLPLSLPTALHWLNRAALQEQDEAWMLIGSYVPFEHAQHCLPAVLSWYDRAYDAGVEQAGLVLAQLVLNQAAGQETSHLRDKALQALETAARSGSAEAQWLLAHQSGAQPPSPAPLAPLPSRRGLGPHRASVRQQWLARAADSGLAAAQYAVLEQAWHGDRAAFLQRALPLARKLLADAPLDAEAARVAEWPLEPAQLTLLARCAELFDGNTEHRDVLHHCRELAAHGGDRHAQLALGLWFARMDGDGKRQADGIAAVNFKRAIRWLTQAGDQGLAEAWYGLSRIYLKPEFSQRCVAEAQAYLERAADMGHCAAQLECGMYAWRNRRTDEHSDVRAAYWLQKAAAQGCEEAETALARVAAAPKASDWADAILRGKTREALESQPLLTARLELAELFGLSRAEALLLDVKAADQGHCLVVDIRASYGRSKRRLVLLRTARERQALDRIGRLFEHLDNGPDGLEGNYRQRLYRLKTWQPAADDRLAA
;
A
#
# COMPACT_ATOMS: atom_id res chain seq x y z
N MET A 1 30.34 -42.26 -23.25
CA MET A 1 30.35 -42.40 -24.72
C MET A 1 28.99 -42.94 -25.12
N ALA A 2 28.37 -42.39 -26.18
CA ALA A 2 27.08 -42.88 -26.66
C ALA A 2 27.20 -44.35 -27.09
N ASN A 3 26.26 -45.19 -26.64
CA ASN A 3 26.19 -46.57 -27.03
C ASN A 3 25.96 -46.65 -28.56
N ARG A 4 26.51 -47.67 -29.22
CA ARG A 4 26.39 -47.85 -30.69
C ARG A 4 24.94 -47.89 -31.17
N GLU A 5 24.05 -48.42 -30.34
CA GLU A 5 22.58 -48.41 -30.57
C GLU A 5 21.98 -47.02 -30.50
N GLU A 6 22.33 -46.22 -29.50
CA GLU A 6 21.85 -44.84 -29.37
C GLU A 6 22.27 -43.96 -30.55
N LEU A 7 23.51 -44.14 -31.04
CA LEU A 7 23.98 -43.47 -32.25
C LEU A 7 23.21 -43.88 -33.50
N GLY A 8 22.77 -45.14 -33.59
CA GLY A 8 21.89 -45.65 -34.65
C GLY A 8 20.53 -44.96 -34.61
N ILE A 9 19.92 -44.91 -33.44
CA ILE A 9 18.61 -44.24 -33.20
C ILE A 9 18.72 -42.76 -33.55
N ILE A 10 19.75 -42.06 -33.12
CA ILE A 10 19.94 -40.63 -33.41
C ILE A 10 20.05 -40.37 -34.92
N ARG A 11 20.78 -41.21 -35.65
CA ARG A 11 20.92 -41.10 -37.12
C ARG A 11 19.59 -41.35 -37.83
N GLY A 12 18.86 -42.41 -37.44
CA GLY A 12 17.55 -42.72 -37.99
C GLY A 12 16.53 -41.65 -37.73
N ALA A 13 16.47 -41.13 -36.50
CA ALA A 13 15.56 -40.03 -36.13
C ALA A 13 15.83 -38.75 -36.94
N ARG A 14 17.09 -38.40 -37.15
CA ARG A 14 17.49 -37.27 -38.02
C ARG A 14 17.19 -37.51 -39.49
N ALA A 15 17.25 -38.76 -39.97
CA ALA A 15 16.87 -39.14 -41.32
C ALA A 15 15.35 -39.13 -41.54
N GLY A 16 14.56 -38.97 -40.47
CA GLY A 16 13.07 -38.85 -40.56
C GLY A 16 12.33 -40.16 -40.23
N ASP A 17 13.02 -41.23 -39.82
CA ASP A 17 12.37 -42.50 -39.47
C ASP A 17 11.53 -42.35 -38.18
N ALA A 18 10.25 -42.67 -38.31
CA ALA A 18 9.24 -42.49 -37.23
C ALA A 18 9.53 -43.36 -36.00
N VAL A 19 9.99 -44.61 -36.21
CA VAL A 19 10.34 -45.54 -35.14
C VAL A 19 11.55 -45.05 -34.35
N CYS A 20 12.55 -44.56 -35.07
CA CYS A 20 13.75 -43.98 -34.44
C CYS A 20 13.43 -42.66 -33.73
N GLN A 21 12.53 -41.84 -34.27
CA GLN A 21 12.07 -40.61 -33.59
C GLN A 21 11.33 -40.94 -32.30
N LEU A 22 10.43 -41.91 -32.29
CA LEU A 22 9.77 -42.40 -31.09
C LEU A 22 10.78 -42.93 -30.06
N ALA A 23 11.70 -43.77 -30.49
CA ALA A 23 12.74 -44.33 -29.62
C ALA A 23 13.63 -43.21 -29.01
N LEU A 24 14.02 -42.21 -29.81
CA LEU A 24 14.81 -41.08 -29.34
C LEU A 24 14.01 -40.21 -28.37
N GLY A 25 12.71 -39.98 -28.63
CA GLY A 25 11.81 -39.31 -27.72
C GLY A 25 11.72 -40.01 -26.36
N LYS A 26 11.60 -41.34 -26.34
CA LYS A 26 11.62 -42.14 -25.10
C LYS A 26 12.94 -42.00 -24.32
N LEU A 27 14.08 -42.03 -25.04
CA LEU A 27 15.39 -41.85 -24.40
C LEU A 27 15.53 -40.49 -23.71
N TYR A 28 15.00 -39.40 -24.31
CA TYR A 28 14.99 -38.10 -23.65
C TYR A 28 13.91 -37.97 -22.55
N LEU A 29 12.83 -38.74 -22.64
CA LEU A 29 11.75 -38.74 -21.66
C LEU A 29 12.12 -39.50 -20.39
N PHE A 30 12.75 -40.67 -20.52
CA PHE A 30 13.06 -41.58 -19.41
C PHE A 30 14.56 -41.63 -19.07
N GLY A 31 15.38 -41.00 -19.87
CA GLY A 31 16.82 -41.06 -19.77
C GLY A 31 17.43 -42.22 -20.58
N GLY A 32 18.53 -41.97 -21.26
CA GLY A 32 19.36 -42.97 -21.94
C GLY A 32 20.69 -43.17 -21.22
N ALA A 33 21.48 -44.18 -21.66
CA ALA A 33 22.78 -44.45 -21.08
C ALA A 33 23.77 -43.26 -21.23
N SER A 34 23.60 -42.47 -22.29
CA SER A 34 24.43 -41.27 -22.57
C SER A 34 23.64 -39.99 -22.84
N LEU A 35 22.30 -40.04 -22.82
CA LEU A 35 21.43 -38.91 -23.10
C LEU A 35 20.77 -38.44 -21.78
N PRO A 36 20.88 -37.12 -21.45
CA PRO A 36 20.24 -36.58 -20.26
C PRO A 36 18.75 -36.50 -20.45
N LEU A 37 17.98 -36.55 -19.32
CA LEU A 37 16.56 -36.24 -19.29
C LEU A 37 16.32 -34.83 -19.81
N SER A 38 15.43 -34.69 -20.81
CA SER A 38 15.06 -33.38 -21.38
C SER A 38 13.66 -33.43 -21.96
N LEU A 39 12.67 -32.98 -21.19
CA LEU A 39 11.28 -32.93 -21.61
C LEU A 39 11.05 -32.10 -22.90
N PRO A 40 11.68 -30.92 -23.08
CA PRO A 40 11.51 -30.16 -24.33
C PRO A 40 12.04 -30.93 -25.55
N THR A 41 13.18 -31.62 -25.41
CA THR A 41 13.78 -32.43 -26.49
C THR A 41 12.94 -33.69 -26.73
N ALA A 42 12.46 -34.34 -25.69
CA ALA A 42 11.55 -35.47 -25.80
C ALA A 42 10.27 -35.07 -26.57
N LEU A 43 9.64 -33.97 -26.20
CA LEU A 43 8.44 -33.44 -26.85
C LEU A 43 8.70 -33.15 -28.34
N HIS A 44 9.85 -32.58 -28.69
CA HIS A 44 10.21 -32.32 -30.09
C HIS A 44 10.22 -33.62 -30.93
N TRP A 45 10.88 -34.68 -30.45
CA TRP A 45 10.96 -35.92 -31.19
C TRP A 45 9.66 -36.72 -31.18
N LEU A 46 8.95 -36.76 -30.04
CA LEU A 46 7.64 -37.42 -29.95
C LEU A 46 6.59 -36.72 -30.84
N ASN A 47 6.57 -35.39 -30.92
CA ASN A 47 5.69 -34.65 -31.83
C ASN A 47 5.96 -35.05 -33.31
N ARG A 48 7.23 -35.17 -33.71
CA ARG A 48 7.58 -35.60 -35.06
C ARG A 48 7.16 -37.04 -35.36
N ALA A 49 7.27 -37.94 -34.38
CA ALA A 49 6.79 -39.31 -34.48
C ALA A 49 5.26 -39.38 -34.56
N ALA A 50 4.57 -38.58 -33.75
CA ALA A 50 3.10 -38.50 -33.73
C ALA A 50 2.52 -37.96 -35.05
N LEU A 51 3.20 -37.01 -35.70
CA LEU A 51 2.84 -36.53 -37.04
C LEU A 51 2.99 -37.62 -38.14
N GLN A 52 3.73 -38.69 -37.88
CA GLN A 52 3.87 -39.86 -38.75
C GLN A 52 3.03 -41.05 -38.25
N GLU A 53 1.89 -40.75 -37.57
CA GLU A 53 0.88 -41.73 -37.12
C GLU A 53 1.42 -42.81 -36.15
N GLN A 54 2.45 -42.46 -35.34
CA GLN A 54 2.89 -43.29 -34.23
C GLN A 54 2.00 -43.07 -33.01
N ASP A 55 1.04 -43.96 -32.77
CA ASP A 55 0.06 -43.82 -31.68
C ASP A 55 0.72 -43.76 -30.31
N GLU A 56 1.77 -44.53 -30.09
CA GLU A 56 2.50 -44.50 -28.82
C GLU A 56 3.13 -43.12 -28.54
N ALA A 57 3.45 -42.34 -29.57
CA ALA A 57 4.08 -41.04 -29.39
C ALA A 57 3.14 -40.03 -28.73
N TRP A 58 1.90 -39.89 -29.23
CA TRP A 58 0.93 -38.95 -28.60
C TRP A 58 0.43 -39.46 -27.25
N MET A 59 0.37 -40.80 -27.03
CA MET A 59 0.06 -41.34 -25.69
C MET A 59 1.14 -40.96 -24.67
N LEU A 60 2.43 -41.02 -25.05
CA LEU A 60 3.54 -40.61 -24.20
C LEU A 60 3.52 -39.08 -23.94
N ILE A 61 3.21 -38.28 -24.96
CA ILE A 61 3.01 -36.83 -24.79
C ILE A 61 1.94 -36.57 -23.74
N GLY A 62 0.75 -37.18 -23.89
CA GLY A 62 -0.38 -36.99 -22.97
C GLY A 62 -0.11 -37.47 -21.56
N SER A 63 0.70 -38.54 -21.40
CA SER A 63 0.95 -39.13 -20.07
C SER A 63 2.08 -38.46 -19.28
N TYR A 64 3.08 -37.91 -19.94
CA TYR A 64 4.35 -37.52 -19.29
C TYR A 64 4.76 -36.06 -19.51
N VAL A 65 4.21 -35.35 -20.51
CA VAL A 65 4.62 -33.99 -20.78
C VAL A 65 3.65 -33.02 -20.08
N PRO A 66 4.10 -32.24 -19.08
CA PRO A 66 3.25 -31.32 -18.35
C PRO A 66 2.99 -30.03 -19.14
N PHE A 67 2.00 -29.26 -18.68
CA PHE A 67 1.53 -28.01 -19.28
C PHE A 67 2.66 -27.00 -19.54
N GLU A 68 3.61 -26.85 -18.61
CA GLU A 68 4.72 -25.88 -18.70
C GLU A 68 5.57 -26.05 -19.96
N HIS A 69 5.71 -27.28 -20.45
CA HIS A 69 6.45 -27.57 -21.68
C HIS A 69 5.53 -27.57 -22.91
N ALA A 70 4.30 -28.04 -22.75
CA ALA A 70 3.33 -28.13 -23.84
C ALA A 70 2.92 -26.74 -24.38
N GLN A 71 2.76 -25.76 -23.52
CA GLN A 71 2.33 -24.40 -23.89
C GLN A 71 3.23 -23.71 -24.92
N HIS A 72 4.51 -24.06 -24.96
CA HIS A 72 5.49 -23.47 -25.90
C HIS A 72 5.43 -24.10 -27.31
N CYS A 73 4.70 -25.20 -27.48
CA CYS A 73 4.62 -25.94 -28.75
C CYS A 73 3.23 -25.87 -29.41
N LEU A 74 2.37 -24.93 -28.96
CA LEU A 74 1.07 -24.71 -29.56
C LEU A 74 1.17 -24.14 -31.01
N PRO A 75 0.21 -24.47 -31.91
CA PRO A 75 -0.97 -25.33 -31.73
C PRO A 75 -0.70 -26.82 -31.95
N ALA A 76 0.52 -27.22 -32.38
CA ALA A 76 0.84 -28.56 -32.86
C ALA A 76 0.52 -29.70 -31.88
N VAL A 77 0.66 -29.45 -30.57
CA VAL A 77 0.48 -30.49 -29.54
C VAL A 77 -0.97 -30.63 -29.06
N LEU A 78 -1.84 -29.66 -29.34
CA LEU A 78 -3.21 -29.65 -28.82
C LEU A 78 -4.01 -30.90 -29.25
N SER A 79 -3.85 -31.31 -30.51
CA SER A 79 -4.49 -32.50 -31.07
C SER A 79 -4.01 -33.80 -30.41
N TRP A 80 -2.77 -33.82 -29.89
CA TRP A 80 -2.23 -34.99 -29.23
C TRP A 80 -2.82 -35.17 -27.84
N TYR A 81 -2.99 -34.10 -27.09
CA TYR A 81 -3.67 -34.17 -25.80
C TYR A 81 -5.15 -34.50 -25.93
N ASP A 82 -5.80 -34.01 -26.99
CA ASP A 82 -7.19 -34.36 -27.31
C ASP A 82 -7.34 -35.84 -27.59
N ARG A 83 -6.52 -36.44 -28.46
CA ARG A 83 -6.49 -37.87 -28.74
C ARG A 83 -6.13 -38.71 -27.51
N ALA A 84 -5.14 -38.29 -26.73
CA ALA A 84 -4.74 -39.00 -25.53
C ALA A 84 -5.85 -39.04 -24.49
N TYR A 85 -6.60 -37.95 -24.34
CA TYR A 85 -7.75 -37.88 -23.45
C TYR A 85 -8.86 -38.81 -23.93
N ASP A 86 -9.17 -38.88 -25.24
CA ASP A 86 -10.13 -39.81 -25.83
C ASP A 86 -9.72 -41.27 -25.65
N ALA A 87 -8.44 -41.56 -25.61
CA ALA A 87 -7.87 -42.87 -25.30
C ALA A 87 -7.88 -43.23 -23.80
N GLY A 88 -8.38 -42.32 -22.93
CA GLY A 88 -8.54 -42.57 -21.49
C GLY A 88 -7.35 -42.13 -20.62
N VAL A 89 -6.43 -41.33 -21.15
CA VAL A 89 -5.32 -40.76 -20.35
C VAL A 89 -5.84 -39.55 -19.56
N GLU A 90 -6.17 -39.73 -18.28
CA GLU A 90 -6.73 -38.66 -17.41
C GLU A 90 -5.82 -37.43 -17.32
N GLN A 91 -4.50 -37.64 -17.23
CA GLN A 91 -3.50 -36.56 -17.18
C GLN A 91 -3.57 -35.66 -18.41
N ALA A 92 -3.79 -36.26 -19.60
CA ALA A 92 -3.94 -35.51 -20.84
C ALA A 92 -5.15 -34.56 -20.81
N GLY A 93 -6.24 -34.97 -20.17
CA GLY A 93 -7.43 -34.13 -20.00
C GLY A 93 -7.18 -32.88 -19.19
N LEU A 94 -6.37 -32.96 -18.13
CA LEU A 94 -6.00 -31.80 -17.31
C LEU A 94 -5.14 -30.81 -18.11
N VAL A 95 -4.12 -31.33 -18.82
CA VAL A 95 -3.24 -30.49 -19.65
C VAL A 95 -4.01 -29.88 -20.82
N LEU A 96 -4.89 -30.63 -21.48
CA LEU A 96 -5.79 -30.12 -22.51
C LEU A 96 -6.62 -28.95 -22.00
N ALA A 97 -7.21 -29.09 -20.80
CA ALA A 97 -7.99 -28.03 -20.20
C ALA A 97 -7.14 -26.77 -19.90
N GLN A 98 -5.93 -26.95 -19.38
CA GLN A 98 -5.01 -25.83 -19.15
C GLN A 98 -4.62 -25.13 -20.46
N LEU A 99 -4.31 -25.89 -21.52
CA LEU A 99 -3.97 -25.34 -22.83
C LEU A 99 -5.12 -24.57 -23.47
N VAL A 100 -6.34 -25.11 -23.43
CA VAL A 100 -7.53 -24.47 -24.03
C VAL A 100 -8.00 -23.25 -23.23
N LEU A 101 -8.00 -23.33 -21.90
CA LEU A 101 -8.54 -22.28 -21.04
C LEU A 101 -7.59 -21.10 -20.84
N ASN A 102 -6.27 -21.33 -20.98
CA ASN A 102 -5.27 -20.25 -20.90
C ASN A 102 -5.06 -19.50 -22.25
N GLN A 103 -5.59 -20.04 -23.36
CA GLN A 103 -5.57 -19.30 -24.64
C GLN A 103 -6.63 -18.19 -24.63
N ALA A 104 -6.24 -17.01 -25.13
CA ALA A 104 -7.22 -15.97 -25.45
C ALA A 104 -8.27 -16.55 -26.42
N ALA A 105 -9.54 -16.23 -26.21
CA ALA A 105 -10.69 -16.77 -26.95
C ALA A 105 -10.51 -16.60 -28.48
N GLY A 106 -9.86 -17.56 -29.12
CA GLY A 106 -9.74 -17.71 -30.57
C GLY A 106 -10.78 -18.68 -31.10
N GLN A 107 -11.18 -18.51 -32.35
CA GLN A 107 -12.18 -19.37 -33.00
C GLN A 107 -11.73 -20.84 -33.11
N GLU A 108 -10.43 -21.10 -33.18
CA GLU A 108 -9.88 -22.44 -33.41
C GLU A 108 -10.02 -23.39 -32.21
N THR A 109 -10.18 -22.88 -30.99
CA THR A 109 -10.27 -23.69 -29.77
C THR A 109 -11.68 -23.77 -29.17
N SER A 110 -12.66 -23.08 -29.77
CA SER A 110 -14.02 -22.99 -29.22
C SER A 110 -14.70 -24.36 -29.11
N HIS A 111 -14.47 -25.27 -30.08
CA HIS A 111 -15.05 -26.62 -30.10
C HIS A 111 -14.43 -27.54 -29.02
N LEU A 112 -13.22 -27.29 -28.58
CA LEU A 112 -12.55 -28.07 -27.52
C LEU A 112 -12.88 -27.53 -26.11
N ARG A 113 -13.48 -26.35 -26.01
CA ARG A 113 -13.73 -25.72 -24.71
C ARG A 113 -14.67 -26.52 -23.81
N ASP A 114 -15.75 -27.02 -24.37
CA ASP A 114 -16.74 -27.82 -23.61
C ASP A 114 -16.12 -29.15 -23.17
N LYS A 115 -15.34 -29.78 -24.05
CA LYS A 115 -14.60 -31.01 -23.74
C LYS A 115 -13.53 -30.77 -22.68
N ALA A 116 -12.81 -29.67 -22.77
CA ALA A 116 -11.82 -29.24 -21.78
C ALA A 116 -12.43 -29.00 -20.39
N LEU A 117 -13.59 -28.34 -20.33
CA LEU A 117 -14.33 -28.14 -19.08
C LEU A 117 -14.82 -29.48 -18.51
N GLN A 118 -15.32 -30.40 -19.34
CA GLN A 118 -15.75 -31.73 -18.92
C GLN A 118 -14.57 -32.56 -18.38
N ALA A 119 -13.41 -32.50 -19.05
CA ALA A 119 -12.18 -33.14 -18.59
C ALA A 119 -11.72 -32.59 -17.24
N LEU A 120 -11.78 -31.27 -17.10
CA LEU A 120 -11.42 -30.59 -15.86
C LEU A 120 -12.37 -30.96 -14.70
N GLU A 121 -13.69 -31.02 -14.97
CA GLU A 121 -14.68 -31.43 -13.96
C GLU A 121 -14.49 -32.91 -13.54
N THR A 122 -14.14 -33.77 -14.47
CA THR A 122 -13.86 -35.20 -14.21
C THR A 122 -12.65 -35.34 -13.32
N ALA A 123 -11.54 -34.66 -13.67
CA ALA A 123 -10.32 -34.65 -12.88
C ALA A 123 -10.51 -34.01 -11.47
N ALA A 124 -11.34 -32.98 -11.37
CA ALA A 124 -11.65 -32.36 -10.08
C ALA A 124 -12.49 -33.28 -9.18
N ARG A 125 -13.42 -34.05 -9.76
CA ARG A 125 -14.23 -35.04 -9.03
C ARG A 125 -13.41 -36.25 -8.60
N SER A 126 -12.41 -36.66 -9.38
CA SER A 126 -11.44 -37.71 -8.99
C SER A 126 -10.47 -37.28 -7.90
N GLY A 127 -10.45 -35.97 -7.53
CA GLY A 127 -9.66 -35.47 -6.42
C GLY A 127 -8.42 -34.65 -6.81
N SER A 128 -8.24 -34.34 -8.10
CA SER A 128 -7.12 -33.47 -8.52
C SER A 128 -7.27 -32.07 -7.97
N ALA A 129 -6.36 -31.67 -7.09
CA ALA A 129 -6.35 -30.34 -6.46
C ALA A 129 -6.14 -29.22 -7.48
N GLU A 130 -5.33 -29.44 -8.49
CA GLU A 130 -5.10 -28.49 -9.59
C GLU A 130 -6.36 -28.27 -10.42
N ALA A 131 -7.07 -29.35 -10.76
CA ALA A 131 -8.34 -29.25 -11.48
C ALA A 131 -9.40 -28.50 -10.68
N GLN A 132 -9.51 -28.76 -9.39
CA GLN A 132 -10.39 -28.03 -8.47
C GLN A 132 -10.07 -26.54 -8.40
N TRP A 133 -8.79 -26.22 -8.35
CA TRP A 133 -8.28 -24.83 -8.38
C TRP A 133 -8.64 -24.12 -9.69
N LEU A 134 -8.42 -24.76 -10.82
CA LEU A 134 -8.75 -24.21 -12.13
C LEU A 134 -10.26 -23.98 -12.28
N LEU A 135 -11.10 -24.92 -11.84
CA LEU A 135 -12.55 -24.76 -11.83
C LEU A 135 -13.02 -23.60 -10.96
N ALA A 136 -12.36 -23.37 -9.83
CA ALA A 136 -12.66 -22.23 -8.98
C ALA A 136 -12.46 -20.87 -9.70
N HIS A 137 -11.65 -20.83 -10.77
CA HIS A 137 -11.37 -19.61 -11.53
C HIS A 137 -12.14 -19.55 -12.87
N GLN A 138 -12.82 -20.62 -13.27
CA GLN A 138 -13.61 -20.64 -14.51
C GLN A 138 -15.06 -20.17 -14.30
N SER A 139 -15.52 -19.35 -15.22
CA SER A 139 -16.92 -18.93 -15.27
C SER A 139 -17.77 -20.07 -15.84
N GLY A 140 -18.81 -20.49 -15.13
CA GLY A 140 -19.74 -21.53 -15.61
C GLY A 140 -19.45 -22.95 -15.13
N ALA A 141 -18.45 -23.16 -14.25
CA ALA A 141 -18.19 -24.46 -13.63
C ALA A 141 -19.41 -24.93 -12.79
N GLN A 142 -19.71 -26.24 -12.84
CA GLN A 142 -20.76 -26.84 -12.03
C GLN A 142 -20.31 -27.00 -10.57
N PRO A 143 -21.26 -26.96 -9.58
CA PRO A 143 -20.92 -27.17 -8.19
C PRO A 143 -20.42 -28.61 -7.98
N PRO A 144 -19.47 -28.82 -7.04
CA PRO A 144 -19.02 -30.16 -6.70
C PRO A 144 -20.21 -31.00 -6.20
N SER A 145 -20.28 -32.26 -6.62
CA SER A 145 -21.26 -33.22 -6.06
C SER A 145 -21.06 -33.28 -4.53
N PRO A 146 -22.14 -33.33 -3.74
CA PRO A 146 -22.04 -33.50 -2.31
C PRO A 146 -21.35 -34.85 -2.03
N ALA A 147 -20.06 -34.79 -1.64
CA ALA A 147 -19.45 -35.93 -0.98
C ALA A 147 -20.20 -36.15 0.36
N PRO A 148 -20.35 -37.38 0.86
CA PRO A 148 -20.96 -37.61 2.15
C PRO A 148 -20.04 -37.00 3.23
N LEU A 149 -20.28 -35.74 3.52
CA LEU A 149 -19.65 -35.02 4.62
C LEU A 149 -20.31 -35.51 5.91
N ALA A 150 -19.49 -35.94 6.86
CA ALA A 150 -19.93 -36.09 8.23
C ALA A 150 -20.67 -34.83 8.69
N PRO A 151 -21.79 -34.94 9.40
CA PRO A 151 -22.60 -33.78 9.75
C PRO A 151 -21.82 -32.88 10.70
N LEU A 152 -21.49 -31.70 10.23
CA LEU A 152 -21.01 -30.63 11.09
C LEU A 152 -22.14 -30.21 12.04
N PRO A 153 -21.86 -29.94 13.32
CA PRO A 153 -22.88 -29.55 14.28
C PRO A 153 -23.57 -28.27 13.81
N SER A 154 -24.87 -28.37 13.59
CA SER A 154 -25.75 -27.29 13.15
C SER A 154 -25.77 -26.15 14.17
N ARG A 155 -25.07 -25.05 13.91
CA ARG A 155 -25.37 -23.76 14.54
C ARG A 155 -26.63 -23.19 13.87
N ARG A 156 -27.73 -23.21 14.61
CA ARG A 156 -28.98 -22.50 14.26
C ARG A 156 -28.70 -20.99 14.20
N GLY A 157 -29.05 -20.39 13.07
CA GLY A 157 -29.32 -18.98 13.02
C GLY A 157 -28.46 -18.15 12.08
N LEU A 158 -28.53 -18.45 10.78
CA LEU A 158 -28.40 -17.53 9.64
C LEU A 158 -28.63 -18.39 8.41
N GLY A 159 -29.57 -18.00 7.54
CA GLY A 159 -29.92 -18.79 6.36
C GLY A 159 -28.67 -19.13 5.54
N PRO A 160 -28.61 -20.31 4.89
CA PRO A 160 -27.42 -20.71 4.16
C PRO A 160 -27.22 -19.76 2.98
N HIS A 161 -26.29 -18.80 3.11
CA HIS A 161 -25.65 -18.22 1.95
C HIS A 161 -24.99 -19.42 1.23
N ARG A 162 -25.61 -19.89 0.16
CA ARG A 162 -25.01 -20.90 -0.71
C ARG A 162 -23.66 -20.36 -1.15
N ALA A 163 -22.60 -20.93 -0.63
CA ALA A 163 -21.25 -20.61 -1.09
C ALA A 163 -21.25 -20.67 -2.61
N SER A 164 -20.70 -19.68 -3.28
CA SER A 164 -20.64 -19.69 -4.74
C SER A 164 -19.93 -20.96 -5.21
N VAL A 165 -20.24 -21.44 -6.37
CA VAL A 165 -19.59 -22.62 -6.98
C VAL A 165 -18.06 -22.49 -6.89
N ARG A 166 -17.57 -21.29 -7.14
CA ARG A 166 -16.16 -20.94 -6.99
C ARG A 166 -15.62 -21.24 -5.59
N GLN A 167 -16.34 -20.83 -4.54
CA GLN A 167 -15.90 -21.04 -3.15
C GLN A 167 -15.87 -22.52 -2.77
N GLN A 168 -16.82 -23.31 -3.31
CA GLN A 168 -16.87 -24.75 -3.05
C GLN A 168 -15.65 -25.47 -3.67
N TRP A 169 -15.31 -25.16 -4.92
CA TRP A 169 -14.14 -25.73 -5.56
C TRP A 169 -12.84 -25.25 -4.92
N LEU A 170 -12.76 -23.98 -4.56
CA LEU A 170 -11.60 -23.41 -3.86
C LEU A 170 -11.36 -24.09 -2.51
N ALA A 171 -12.41 -24.31 -1.73
CA ALA A 171 -12.32 -25.01 -0.45
C ALA A 171 -11.81 -26.44 -0.63
N ARG A 172 -12.33 -27.19 -1.63
CA ARG A 172 -11.86 -28.56 -1.92
C ARG A 172 -10.39 -28.59 -2.34
N ALA A 173 -9.97 -27.68 -3.20
CA ALA A 173 -8.57 -27.58 -3.61
C ALA A 173 -7.64 -27.30 -2.41
N ALA A 174 -8.09 -26.46 -1.48
CA ALA A 174 -7.36 -26.17 -0.24
C ALA A 174 -7.29 -27.40 0.68
N ASP A 175 -8.41 -28.13 0.84
CA ASP A 175 -8.49 -29.35 1.64
C ASP A 175 -7.66 -30.49 1.03
N SER A 176 -7.51 -30.51 -0.30
CA SER A 176 -6.61 -31.43 -1.02
C SER A 176 -5.12 -31.06 -0.90
N GLY A 177 -4.77 -29.99 -0.18
CA GLY A 177 -3.40 -29.63 0.14
C GLY A 177 -2.71 -28.71 -0.86
N LEU A 178 -3.41 -28.17 -1.86
CA LEU A 178 -2.82 -27.24 -2.82
C LEU A 178 -2.50 -25.90 -2.15
N ALA A 179 -1.22 -25.55 -2.05
CA ALA A 179 -0.75 -24.35 -1.34
C ALA A 179 -1.43 -23.07 -1.86
N ALA A 180 -1.51 -22.88 -3.19
CA ALA A 180 -2.16 -21.72 -3.79
C ALA A 180 -3.63 -21.57 -3.35
N ALA A 181 -4.37 -22.70 -3.28
CA ALA A 181 -5.76 -22.71 -2.83
C ALA A 181 -5.88 -22.42 -1.34
N GLN A 182 -4.98 -22.97 -0.51
CA GLN A 182 -4.92 -22.68 0.92
C GLN A 182 -4.72 -21.19 1.19
N TYR A 183 -3.75 -20.55 0.52
CA TYR A 183 -3.53 -19.12 0.65
C TYR A 183 -4.69 -18.28 0.13
N ALA A 184 -5.35 -18.68 -0.95
CA ALA A 184 -6.53 -17.97 -1.46
C ALA A 184 -7.73 -18.05 -0.50
N VAL A 185 -7.94 -19.19 0.15
CA VAL A 185 -8.98 -19.34 1.19
C VAL A 185 -8.64 -18.49 2.42
N LEU A 186 -7.36 -18.42 2.81
CA LEU A 186 -6.90 -17.57 3.90
C LEU A 186 -7.10 -16.08 3.58
N GLU A 187 -6.86 -15.67 2.34
CA GLU A 187 -7.11 -14.30 1.87
C GLU A 187 -8.59 -13.91 2.02
N GLN A 188 -9.49 -14.80 1.60
CA GLN A 188 -10.93 -14.55 1.76
C GLN A 188 -11.35 -14.51 3.24
N ALA A 189 -10.84 -15.42 4.06
CA ALA A 189 -11.13 -15.47 5.48
C ALA A 189 -10.60 -14.21 6.20
N TRP A 190 -9.44 -13.70 5.80
CA TRP A 190 -8.84 -12.49 6.37
C TRP A 190 -9.77 -11.27 6.23
N HIS A 191 -10.43 -11.12 5.10
CA HIS A 191 -11.36 -10.01 4.84
C HIS A 191 -12.78 -10.23 5.39
N GLY A 192 -13.15 -11.48 5.68
CA GLY A 192 -14.50 -11.83 6.12
C GLY A 192 -14.61 -12.15 7.61
N ASP A 193 -13.85 -13.10 8.08
CA ASP A 193 -13.90 -13.62 9.46
C ASP A 193 -12.49 -13.93 9.98
N ARG A 194 -12.00 -13.09 10.89
CA ARG A 194 -10.69 -13.21 11.53
C ARG A 194 -10.53 -14.49 12.37
N ALA A 195 -11.60 -14.98 12.98
CA ALA A 195 -11.57 -16.21 13.75
C ALA A 195 -11.43 -17.43 12.82
N ALA A 196 -12.17 -17.47 11.72
CA ALA A 196 -12.05 -18.52 10.71
C ALA A 196 -10.66 -18.48 10.03
N PHE A 197 -10.11 -17.29 9.80
CA PHE A 197 -8.73 -17.13 9.32
C PHE A 197 -7.76 -17.78 10.29
N LEU A 198 -7.80 -17.42 11.57
CA LEU A 198 -6.85 -17.92 12.58
C LEU A 198 -6.91 -19.44 12.69
N GLN A 199 -8.11 -20.03 12.71
CA GLN A 199 -8.32 -21.47 12.80
C GLN A 199 -7.62 -22.23 11.64
N ARG A 200 -7.66 -21.67 10.43
CA ARG A 200 -7.04 -22.27 9.24
C ARG A 200 -5.56 -21.92 9.09
N ALA A 201 -5.16 -20.74 9.57
CA ALA A 201 -3.78 -20.25 9.49
C ALA A 201 -2.85 -20.94 10.47
N LEU A 202 -3.32 -21.24 11.70
CA LEU A 202 -2.49 -21.81 12.77
C LEU A 202 -1.77 -23.12 12.40
N PRO A 203 -2.39 -24.11 11.74
CA PRO A 203 -1.68 -25.34 11.35
C PRO A 203 -0.52 -25.05 10.38
N LEU A 204 -0.75 -24.17 9.40
CA LEU A 204 0.27 -23.77 8.42
C LEU A 204 1.37 -22.93 9.06
N ALA A 205 1.01 -21.99 9.94
CA ALA A 205 1.95 -21.19 10.70
C ALA A 205 2.85 -22.07 11.60
N ARG A 206 2.27 -23.05 12.32
CA ARG A 206 3.04 -24.00 13.12
C ARG A 206 4.02 -24.83 12.31
N LYS A 207 3.63 -25.25 11.10
CA LYS A 207 4.53 -25.95 10.20
C LYS A 207 5.71 -25.07 9.79
N LEU A 208 5.45 -23.83 9.38
CA LEU A 208 6.50 -22.87 9.04
C LEU A 208 7.44 -22.57 10.22
N LEU A 209 6.88 -22.45 11.44
CA LEU A 209 7.67 -22.22 12.64
C LEU A 209 8.53 -23.46 13.02
N ALA A 210 8.05 -24.67 12.75
CA ALA A 210 8.82 -25.90 12.99
C ALA A 210 9.99 -26.06 12.01
N ASP A 211 9.82 -25.57 10.78
CA ASP A 211 10.86 -25.59 9.75
C ASP A 211 11.86 -24.42 9.91
N ALA A 212 11.53 -23.43 10.76
CA ALA A 212 12.37 -22.26 11.00
C ALA A 212 13.60 -22.60 11.85
N PRO A 213 14.76 -22.02 11.58
CA PRO A 213 15.92 -22.17 12.44
C PRO A 213 15.61 -21.61 13.84
N LEU A 214 15.78 -22.45 14.88
CA LEU A 214 15.42 -22.15 16.28
C LEU A 214 16.21 -21.00 16.91
N ASP A 215 17.38 -20.64 16.38
CA ASP A 215 18.21 -19.54 16.86
C ASP A 215 17.94 -18.25 16.09
N ALA A 216 16.85 -17.56 16.45
CA ALA A 216 16.50 -16.26 15.87
C ALA A 216 17.57 -15.16 16.08
N GLU A 217 18.53 -15.35 16.99
CA GLU A 217 19.70 -14.44 17.15
C GLU A 217 20.83 -14.73 16.16
N ALA A 218 20.98 -15.99 15.72
CA ALA A 218 22.02 -16.43 14.79
C ALA A 218 21.54 -16.45 13.32
N ALA A 219 20.24 -16.60 13.09
CA ALA A 219 19.67 -16.58 11.74
C ALA A 219 19.79 -15.19 11.13
N ARG A 220 20.81 -14.99 10.32
CA ARG A 220 20.82 -13.88 9.34
C ARG A 220 19.70 -14.19 8.37
N VAL A 221 18.73 -13.27 8.29
CA VAL A 221 17.53 -13.36 7.44
C VAL A 221 17.84 -13.72 5.97
N ALA A 222 19.07 -13.52 5.52
CA ALA A 222 19.55 -13.91 4.20
C ALA A 222 19.60 -15.44 3.96
N GLU A 223 19.52 -16.27 5.00
CA GLU A 223 19.69 -17.72 4.88
C GLU A 223 18.36 -18.50 4.85
N TRP A 224 17.24 -17.85 5.14
CA TRP A 224 15.91 -18.48 5.09
C TRP A 224 14.87 -17.56 4.42
N PRO A 225 14.85 -17.53 3.08
CA PRO A 225 13.92 -16.69 2.34
C PRO A 225 12.50 -17.24 2.50
N LEU A 226 11.62 -16.44 3.11
CA LEU A 226 10.19 -16.69 3.11
C LEU A 226 9.60 -16.33 1.74
N GLU A 227 8.74 -17.20 1.23
CA GLU A 227 7.90 -16.84 0.09
C GLU A 227 6.93 -15.70 0.48
N PRO A 228 6.55 -14.82 -0.46
CA PRO A 228 5.65 -13.69 -0.16
C PRO A 228 4.33 -14.11 0.50
N ALA A 229 3.77 -15.27 0.11
CA ALA A 229 2.54 -15.80 0.67
C ALA A 229 2.74 -16.26 2.14
N GLN A 230 3.87 -16.87 2.44
CA GLN A 230 4.25 -17.30 3.80
C GLN A 230 4.47 -16.08 4.70
N LEU A 231 5.18 -15.07 4.21
CA LEU A 231 5.38 -13.81 4.95
C LEU A 231 4.04 -13.15 5.26
N THR A 232 3.13 -13.06 4.29
CA THR A 232 1.80 -12.50 4.49
C THR A 232 1.00 -13.28 5.53
N LEU A 233 1.05 -14.61 5.51
CA LEU A 233 0.41 -15.47 6.50
C LEU A 233 0.92 -15.15 7.91
N LEU A 234 2.25 -15.14 8.10
CA LEU A 234 2.87 -14.88 9.39
C LEU A 234 2.60 -13.46 9.89
N ALA A 235 2.65 -12.46 9.02
CA ALA A 235 2.34 -11.07 9.34
C ALA A 235 0.89 -10.92 9.82
N ARG A 236 -0.07 -11.54 9.15
CA ARG A 236 -1.48 -11.53 9.56
C ARG A 236 -1.74 -12.28 10.87
N CYS A 237 -1.04 -13.38 11.10
CA CYS A 237 -1.06 -14.04 12.40
C CYS A 237 -0.51 -13.11 13.49
N ALA A 238 0.56 -12.39 13.20
CA ALA A 238 1.17 -11.43 14.13
C ALA A 238 0.23 -10.28 14.50
N GLU A 239 -0.59 -9.78 13.57
CA GLU A 239 -1.59 -8.75 13.84
C GLU A 239 -2.68 -9.19 14.83
N LEU A 240 -2.95 -10.49 14.92
CA LEU A 240 -3.96 -11.06 15.83
C LEU A 240 -3.41 -11.35 17.24
N PHE A 241 -2.16 -11.00 17.51
CA PHE A 241 -1.49 -11.27 18.79
C PHE A 241 -2.19 -10.59 19.99
N ASP A 242 -2.51 -9.31 19.86
CA ASP A 242 -2.99 -8.50 20.99
C ASP A 242 -4.43 -8.84 21.42
N GLY A 243 -5.20 -9.49 20.56
CA GLY A 243 -6.58 -9.93 20.84
C GLY A 243 -6.73 -11.41 21.23
N ASN A 244 -5.63 -12.18 21.31
CA ASN A 244 -5.71 -13.63 21.46
C ASN A 244 -4.81 -14.13 22.61
N THR A 245 -5.43 -14.66 23.66
CA THR A 245 -4.71 -15.22 24.81
C THR A 245 -4.39 -16.70 24.64
N GLU A 246 -5.19 -17.45 23.87
CA GLU A 246 -5.09 -18.91 23.73
C GLU A 246 -3.86 -19.35 22.92
N HIS A 247 -3.50 -18.56 21.89
CA HIS A 247 -2.39 -18.90 20.97
C HIS A 247 -1.23 -17.90 21.05
N ARG A 248 -1.09 -17.21 22.16
CA ARG A 248 -0.15 -16.09 22.33
C ARG A 248 1.28 -16.42 21.94
N ASP A 249 1.80 -17.57 22.38
CA ASP A 249 3.18 -17.97 22.08
C ASP A 249 3.41 -18.20 20.59
N VAL A 250 2.49 -18.89 19.93
CA VAL A 250 2.58 -19.16 18.48
C VAL A 250 2.50 -17.85 17.70
N LEU A 251 1.57 -16.95 18.05
CA LEU A 251 1.41 -15.67 17.40
C LEU A 251 2.62 -14.74 17.63
N HIS A 252 3.25 -14.82 18.81
CA HIS A 252 4.49 -14.10 19.07
C HIS A 252 5.64 -14.59 18.19
N HIS A 253 5.83 -15.89 18.05
CA HIS A 253 6.83 -16.45 17.15
C HIS A 253 6.53 -16.12 15.67
N CYS A 254 5.24 -16.09 15.26
CA CYS A 254 4.87 -15.58 13.95
C CYS A 254 5.30 -14.12 13.75
N ARG A 255 5.12 -13.27 14.77
CA ARG A 255 5.56 -11.87 14.78
C ARG A 255 7.08 -11.75 14.62
N GLU A 256 7.84 -12.52 15.39
CA GLU A 256 9.30 -12.54 15.28
C GLU A 256 9.76 -12.96 13.89
N LEU A 257 9.20 -14.04 13.36
CA LEU A 257 9.58 -14.56 12.05
C LEU A 257 9.17 -13.62 10.91
N ALA A 258 7.98 -13.02 10.97
CA ALA A 258 7.54 -12.02 10.00
C ALA A 258 8.44 -10.76 10.02
N ALA A 259 8.84 -10.31 11.20
CA ALA A 259 9.76 -9.16 11.33
C ALA A 259 11.15 -9.46 10.75
N HIS A 260 11.67 -10.66 10.98
CA HIS A 260 12.91 -11.13 10.36
C HIS A 260 12.77 -11.28 8.84
N GLY A 261 11.60 -11.70 8.35
CA GLY A 261 11.27 -11.76 6.92
C GLY A 261 11.09 -10.39 6.26
N GLY A 262 11.16 -9.30 7.02
CA GLY A 262 11.12 -7.94 6.51
C GLY A 262 9.75 -7.26 6.59
N ASP A 263 8.75 -7.87 7.23
CA ASP A 263 7.44 -7.22 7.41
C ASP A 263 7.55 -6.02 8.36
N ARG A 264 7.23 -4.85 7.82
CA ARG A 264 7.39 -3.57 8.54
C ARG A 264 6.46 -3.42 9.74
N HIS A 265 5.25 -3.98 9.69
CA HIS A 265 4.28 -3.88 10.79
C HIS A 265 4.66 -4.83 11.93
N ALA A 266 5.15 -6.03 11.61
CA ALA A 266 5.70 -6.94 12.60
C ALA A 266 6.96 -6.35 13.29
N GLN A 267 7.82 -5.67 12.52
CA GLN A 267 9.00 -4.95 13.06
C GLN A 267 8.59 -3.82 14.00
N LEU A 268 7.58 -3.01 13.61
CA LEU A 268 7.01 -1.97 14.48
C LEU A 268 6.48 -2.58 15.77
N ALA A 269 5.66 -3.61 15.67
CA ALA A 269 5.06 -4.28 16.83
C ALA A 269 6.11 -4.88 17.78
N LEU A 270 7.17 -5.52 17.24
CA LEU A 270 8.29 -6.01 18.04
C LEU A 270 9.07 -4.88 18.70
N GLY A 271 9.32 -3.80 17.98
CA GLY A 271 10.01 -2.64 18.52
C GLY A 271 9.28 -2.03 19.71
N LEU A 272 7.98 -1.84 19.60
CA LEU A 272 7.11 -1.35 20.67
C LEU A 272 7.05 -2.34 21.84
N TRP A 273 6.96 -3.64 21.55
CA TRP A 273 6.93 -4.69 22.56
C TRP A 273 8.24 -4.74 23.38
N PHE A 274 9.42 -4.67 22.74
CA PHE A 274 10.71 -4.60 23.44
C PHE A 274 10.88 -3.31 24.26
N ALA A 275 10.25 -2.21 23.83
CA ALA A 275 10.23 -0.96 24.58
C ALA A 275 9.17 -0.92 25.68
N ARG A 276 8.29 -1.92 25.78
CA ARG A 276 7.10 -1.97 26.66
C ARG A 276 6.25 -0.72 26.54
N MET A 277 5.92 -0.34 25.31
CA MET A 277 5.07 0.82 25.05
C MET A 277 4.06 0.51 23.94
N ASP A 278 2.96 1.26 23.94
CA ASP A 278 1.96 1.27 22.88
C ASP A 278 2.36 2.25 21.74
N GLY A 279 1.50 2.36 20.75
CA GLY A 279 1.69 3.29 19.62
C GLY A 279 1.79 4.77 20.04
N ASP A 280 1.18 5.13 21.17
CA ASP A 280 1.25 6.48 21.76
C ASP A 280 2.52 6.72 22.61
N GLY A 281 3.35 5.70 22.81
CA GLY A 281 4.53 5.75 23.65
C GLY A 281 4.25 5.60 25.14
N LYS A 282 3.00 5.25 25.54
CA LYS A 282 2.63 4.97 26.93
C LYS A 282 3.10 3.58 27.33
N ARG A 283 3.40 3.40 28.60
CA ARG A 283 3.86 2.12 29.13
C ARG A 283 2.77 1.07 29.10
N GLN A 284 3.06 -0.08 28.48
CA GLN A 284 2.21 -1.28 28.58
C GLN A 284 2.60 -2.14 29.79
N ALA A 285 1.57 -2.68 30.46
CA ALA A 285 1.76 -3.62 31.58
C ALA A 285 2.19 -4.99 31.07
N ASP A 286 1.62 -5.43 29.95
CA ASP A 286 1.91 -6.71 29.32
C ASP A 286 3.17 -6.64 28.45
N GLY A 287 3.94 -7.73 28.44
CA GLY A 287 5.14 -7.82 27.62
C GLY A 287 6.28 -8.56 28.28
N ILE A 288 7.51 -8.26 27.85
CA ILE A 288 8.74 -8.84 28.42
C ILE A 288 8.97 -8.36 29.85
N ALA A 289 9.62 -9.19 30.64
CA ALA A 289 9.94 -8.88 32.04
C ALA A 289 10.81 -7.62 32.20
N ALA A 290 11.76 -7.39 31.26
CA ALA A 290 12.66 -6.24 31.24
C ALA A 290 12.66 -5.57 29.88
N VAL A 291 12.71 -4.23 29.87
CA VAL A 291 12.83 -3.40 28.65
C VAL A 291 14.16 -3.68 27.94
N ASN A 292 14.12 -3.83 26.62
CA ASN A 292 15.32 -3.95 25.79
C ASN A 292 15.34 -2.86 24.71
N PHE A 293 15.82 -1.68 25.07
CA PHE A 293 15.89 -0.53 24.14
C PHE A 293 16.78 -0.81 22.93
N LYS A 294 17.85 -1.59 23.05
CA LYS A 294 18.74 -1.89 21.92
C LYS A 294 18.00 -2.66 20.83
N ARG A 295 17.23 -3.70 21.20
CA ARG A 295 16.39 -4.44 20.24
C ARG A 295 15.22 -3.57 19.73
N ALA A 296 14.60 -2.80 20.61
CA ALA A 296 13.52 -1.88 20.24
C ALA A 296 13.96 -0.87 19.16
N ILE A 297 15.08 -0.20 19.36
CA ILE A 297 15.62 0.78 18.42
C ILE A 297 15.93 0.11 17.08
N ARG A 298 16.57 -1.06 17.09
CA ARG A 298 16.88 -1.79 15.86
C ARG A 298 15.61 -2.05 15.02
N TRP A 299 14.57 -2.60 15.63
CA TRP A 299 13.34 -2.93 14.93
C TRP A 299 12.56 -1.70 14.48
N LEU A 300 12.46 -0.67 15.34
CA LEU A 300 11.80 0.58 14.97
C LEU A 300 12.53 1.32 13.85
N THR A 301 13.86 1.30 13.83
CA THR A 301 14.63 1.90 12.74
C THR A 301 14.35 1.19 11.42
N GLN A 302 14.35 -0.15 11.41
CA GLN A 302 14.04 -0.93 10.22
C GLN A 302 12.61 -0.66 9.71
N ALA A 303 11.63 -0.61 10.61
CA ALA A 303 10.25 -0.28 10.25
C ALA A 303 10.11 1.16 9.71
N GLY A 304 10.80 2.10 10.33
CA GLY A 304 10.82 3.50 9.91
C GLY A 304 11.48 3.71 8.55
N ASP A 305 12.58 3.03 8.28
CA ASP A 305 13.26 3.07 6.98
C ASP A 305 12.41 2.46 5.85
N GLN A 306 11.49 1.56 6.19
CA GLN A 306 10.47 1.04 5.27
C GLN A 306 9.22 1.93 5.15
N GLY A 307 9.24 3.13 5.71
CA GLY A 307 8.19 4.13 5.51
C GLY A 307 7.08 4.13 6.56
N LEU A 308 7.27 3.56 7.75
CA LEU A 308 6.30 3.67 8.85
C LEU A 308 6.62 4.88 9.74
N ALA A 309 5.75 5.88 9.69
CA ALA A 309 5.85 7.10 10.50
C ALA A 309 5.74 6.82 12.02
N GLU A 310 4.92 5.83 12.40
CA GLU A 310 4.72 5.37 13.77
C GLU A 310 6.02 4.87 14.41
N ALA A 311 6.90 4.29 13.61
CA ALA A 311 8.18 3.79 14.09
C ALA A 311 9.12 4.96 14.50
N TRP A 312 9.18 6.03 13.72
CA TRP A 312 9.93 7.24 14.07
C TRP A 312 9.34 7.93 15.30
N TYR A 313 8.01 7.96 15.39
CA TYR A 313 7.34 8.44 16.60
C TYR A 313 7.72 7.59 17.82
N GLY A 314 7.69 6.27 17.71
CA GLY A 314 8.15 5.35 18.76
C GLY A 314 9.60 5.60 19.20
N LEU A 315 10.51 5.81 18.23
CA LEU A 315 11.90 6.19 18.53
C LEU A 315 11.99 7.50 19.30
N SER A 316 11.25 8.53 18.90
CA SER A 316 11.21 9.81 19.62
C SER A 316 10.82 9.62 21.08
N ARG A 317 9.87 8.72 21.36
CA ARG A 317 9.45 8.39 22.73
C ARG A 317 10.54 7.68 23.53
N ILE A 318 11.27 6.74 22.91
CA ILE A 318 12.39 6.03 23.57
C ILE A 318 13.48 7.01 24.01
N TYR A 319 13.88 7.92 23.13
CA TYR A 319 14.95 8.88 23.40
C TYR A 319 14.59 9.95 24.45
N LEU A 320 13.31 10.05 24.83
CA LEU A 320 12.86 10.89 25.95
C LEU A 320 12.77 10.13 27.28
N LYS A 321 12.77 8.78 27.27
CA LYS A 321 12.58 7.99 28.49
C LYS A 321 13.76 8.18 29.47
N PRO A 322 13.47 8.39 30.77
CA PRO A 322 14.54 8.57 31.76
C PRO A 322 15.37 7.28 31.98
N GLU A 323 14.80 6.11 31.72
CA GLU A 323 15.47 4.81 31.87
C GLU A 323 16.45 4.51 30.72
N PHE A 324 16.38 5.28 29.65
CA PHE A 324 17.26 5.09 28.49
C PHE A 324 18.61 5.80 28.69
N SER A 325 19.70 5.02 28.75
CA SER A 325 21.03 5.55 29.04
C SER A 325 21.58 6.54 28.01
N GLN A 326 21.09 6.44 26.75
CA GLN A 326 21.47 7.32 25.65
C GLN A 326 20.40 8.39 25.37
N ARG A 327 19.66 8.80 26.40
CA ARG A 327 18.63 9.84 26.29
C ARG A 327 19.21 11.09 25.64
N CYS A 328 18.58 11.55 24.54
CA CYS A 328 18.98 12.73 23.81
C CYS A 328 17.75 13.47 23.28
N VAL A 329 17.49 14.67 23.81
CA VAL A 329 16.32 15.46 23.43
C VAL A 329 16.41 15.94 21.97
N ALA A 330 17.62 16.23 21.48
CA ALA A 330 17.82 16.67 20.10
C ALA A 330 17.50 15.56 19.10
N GLU A 331 17.94 14.32 19.37
CA GLU A 331 17.61 13.18 18.53
C GLU A 331 16.11 12.82 18.62
N ALA A 332 15.53 12.89 19.81
CA ALA A 332 14.09 12.69 19.98
C ALA A 332 13.28 13.70 19.14
N GLN A 333 13.72 14.96 19.12
CA GLN A 333 13.08 15.98 18.29
C GLN A 333 13.25 15.70 16.79
N ALA A 334 14.42 15.27 16.35
CA ALA A 334 14.67 14.90 14.95
C ALA A 334 13.77 13.73 14.48
N TYR A 335 13.64 12.69 15.31
CA TYR A 335 12.73 11.59 15.02
C TYR A 335 11.26 12.02 15.03
N LEU A 336 10.88 12.93 15.93
CA LEU A 336 9.53 13.48 16.00
C LEU A 336 9.20 14.26 14.72
N GLU A 337 10.11 15.11 14.26
CA GLU A 337 9.96 15.88 13.02
C GLU A 337 9.86 14.95 11.81
N ARG A 338 10.71 13.92 11.75
CA ARG A 338 10.63 12.90 10.68
C ARG A 338 9.28 12.18 10.65
N ALA A 339 8.74 11.81 11.81
CA ALA A 339 7.40 11.22 11.91
C ALA A 339 6.31 12.21 11.45
N ALA A 340 6.41 13.47 11.81
CA ALA A 340 5.48 14.52 11.43
C ALA A 340 5.50 14.78 9.91
N ASP A 341 6.69 14.81 9.29
CA ASP A 341 6.87 14.95 7.84
C ASP A 341 6.22 13.79 7.08
N MET A 342 6.31 12.59 7.63
CA MET A 342 5.68 11.40 7.06
C MET A 342 4.17 11.30 7.34
N GLY A 343 3.59 12.28 8.04
CA GLY A 343 2.15 12.37 8.21
C GLY A 343 1.60 11.85 9.54
N HIS A 344 2.44 11.46 10.51
CA HIS A 344 1.97 10.99 11.80
C HIS A 344 1.25 12.10 12.59
N CYS A 345 -0.05 11.90 12.86
CA CYS A 345 -0.92 12.94 13.41
C CYS A 345 -0.45 13.44 14.78
N ALA A 346 -0.13 12.54 15.72
CA ALA A 346 0.34 12.93 17.05
C ALA A 346 1.69 13.66 16.99
N ALA A 347 2.59 13.24 16.08
CA ALA A 347 3.87 13.94 15.89
C ALA A 347 3.66 15.35 15.33
N GLN A 348 2.75 15.55 14.39
CA GLN A 348 2.40 16.87 13.86
C GLN A 348 1.82 17.78 14.93
N LEU A 349 0.91 17.26 15.76
CA LEU A 349 0.38 18.00 16.91
C LEU A 349 1.49 18.44 17.85
N GLU A 350 2.37 17.52 18.23
CA GLU A 350 3.46 17.82 19.16
C GLU A 350 4.49 18.81 18.59
N CYS A 351 4.88 18.66 17.32
CA CYS A 351 5.74 19.62 16.62
C CYS A 351 5.10 21.01 16.59
N GLY A 352 3.80 21.08 16.32
CA GLY A 352 3.05 22.34 16.34
C GLY A 352 3.00 22.98 17.72
N MET A 353 2.71 22.20 18.74
CA MET A 353 2.68 22.67 20.13
C MET A 353 4.08 23.11 20.63
N TYR A 354 5.13 22.39 20.24
CA TYR A 354 6.51 22.75 20.56
C TYR A 354 6.90 24.07 19.90
N ALA A 355 6.63 24.21 18.61
CA ALA A 355 6.87 25.46 17.89
C ALA A 355 6.10 26.64 18.52
N TRP A 356 4.83 26.46 18.90
CA TRP A 356 4.04 27.49 19.57
C TRP A 356 4.62 27.93 20.93
N ARG A 357 5.14 27.00 21.72
CA ARG A 357 5.81 27.34 22.99
C ARG A 357 7.03 28.22 22.74
N ASN A 358 7.80 27.94 21.67
CA ASN A 358 9.04 28.64 21.32
C ASN A 358 8.84 29.92 20.50
N ARG A 359 7.58 30.36 20.23
CA ARG A 359 7.26 31.51 19.37
C ARG A 359 7.86 32.85 19.81
N ARG A 360 8.35 32.97 21.06
CA ARG A 360 9.00 34.19 21.57
C ARG A 360 10.51 34.22 21.31
N THR A 361 11.11 33.08 21.11
CA THR A 361 12.56 32.91 20.91
C THR A 361 12.92 32.85 19.43
N ASP A 362 12.01 32.46 18.57
CA ASP A 362 12.20 32.33 17.12
C ASP A 362 11.02 32.96 16.38
N GLU A 363 11.32 33.89 15.49
CA GLU A 363 10.34 34.68 14.74
C GLU A 363 9.44 33.85 13.79
N HIS A 364 9.96 32.69 13.32
CA HIS A 364 9.21 31.82 12.42
C HIS A 364 8.48 30.67 13.13
N SER A 365 8.61 30.57 14.43
CA SER A 365 8.03 29.46 15.19
C SER A 365 6.50 29.46 15.21
N ASP A 366 5.85 30.64 15.18
CA ASP A 366 4.39 30.73 15.06
C ASP A 366 3.89 30.23 13.70
N VAL A 367 4.62 30.51 12.62
CA VAL A 367 4.33 30.01 11.27
C VAL A 367 4.47 28.50 11.22
N ARG A 368 5.58 27.96 11.76
CA ARG A 368 5.76 26.49 11.86
C ARG A 368 4.70 25.83 12.71
N ALA A 369 4.28 26.48 13.81
CA ALA A 369 3.18 25.98 14.63
C ALA A 369 1.87 25.89 13.83
N ALA A 370 1.51 26.95 13.11
CA ALA A 370 0.32 26.96 12.26
C ALA A 370 0.38 25.84 11.19
N TYR A 371 1.54 25.64 10.56
CA TYR A 371 1.76 24.60 9.56
C TYR A 371 1.46 23.19 10.09
N TRP A 372 2.10 22.81 11.19
CA TRP A 372 1.94 21.47 11.76
C TRP A 372 0.55 21.25 12.33
N LEU A 373 0.00 22.23 13.05
CA LEU A 373 -1.35 22.14 13.62
C LEU A 373 -2.43 22.06 12.52
N GLN A 374 -2.23 22.76 11.40
CA GLN A 374 -3.16 22.66 10.26
C GLN A 374 -3.14 21.27 9.64
N LYS A 375 -1.95 20.65 9.49
CA LYS A 375 -1.83 19.28 9.00
C LYS A 375 -2.49 18.26 9.93
N ALA A 376 -2.28 18.37 11.24
CA ALA A 376 -2.90 17.49 12.22
C ALA A 376 -4.43 17.68 12.27
N ALA A 377 -4.91 18.91 12.22
CA ALA A 377 -6.34 19.23 12.19
C ALA A 377 -7.02 18.68 10.92
N ALA A 378 -6.34 18.72 9.78
CA ALA A 378 -6.85 18.14 8.53
C ALA A 378 -7.02 16.60 8.59
N GLN A 379 -6.37 15.94 9.53
CA GLN A 379 -6.54 14.52 9.85
C GLN A 379 -7.64 14.24 10.90
N GLY A 380 -8.36 15.28 11.36
CA GLY A 380 -9.43 15.15 12.35
C GLY A 380 -8.96 15.19 13.82
N CYS A 381 -7.77 15.73 14.10
CA CYS A 381 -7.31 15.89 15.48
C CYS A 381 -7.97 17.10 16.14
N GLU A 382 -8.92 16.88 17.04
CA GLU A 382 -9.66 17.93 17.77
C GLU A 382 -8.74 18.84 18.61
N GLU A 383 -7.70 18.26 19.22
CA GLU A 383 -6.72 19.03 19.98
C GLU A 383 -5.93 20.00 19.08
N ALA A 384 -5.61 19.55 17.86
CA ALA A 384 -4.92 20.39 16.88
C ALA A 384 -5.83 21.52 16.38
N GLU A 385 -7.10 21.26 16.15
CA GLU A 385 -8.08 22.29 15.79
C GLU A 385 -8.20 23.36 16.87
N THR A 386 -8.32 22.91 18.12
CA THR A 386 -8.40 23.82 19.29
C THR A 386 -7.11 24.64 19.44
N ALA A 387 -5.95 24.02 19.26
CA ALA A 387 -4.67 24.73 19.32
C ALA A 387 -4.51 25.70 18.15
N LEU A 388 -4.91 25.30 16.96
CA LEU A 388 -4.85 26.13 15.75
C LEU A 388 -5.71 27.39 15.87
N ALA A 389 -6.90 27.28 16.47
CA ALA A 389 -7.76 28.42 16.73
C ALA A 389 -7.13 29.46 17.68
N ARG A 390 -6.21 29.04 18.55
CA ARG A 390 -5.43 29.94 19.42
C ARG A 390 -4.23 30.57 18.71
N VAL A 391 -3.62 29.83 17.76
CA VAL A 391 -2.46 30.29 16.98
C VAL A 391 -2.89 31.27 15.90
N ALA A 392 -3.94 30.96 15.18
CA ALA A 392 -4.44 31.75 14.07
C ALA A 392 -5.98 31.85 14.16
N ALA A 393 -6.45 32.99 14.61
CA ALA A 393 -7.88 33.27 14.68
C ALA A 393 -8.51 33.32 13.29
N ALA A 394 -9.77 32.90 13.18
CA ALA A 394 -10.52 33.06 11.94
C ALA A 394 -10.60 34.54 11.55
N PRO A 395 -10.38 34.90 10.28
CA PRO A 395 -10.55 36.28 9.84
C PRO A 395 -12.00 36.70 10.04
N LYS A 396 -12.21 37.88 10.60
CA LYS A 396 -13.53 38.52 10.62
C LYS A 396 -13.75 39.22 9.29
N ALA A 397 -14.92 39.13 8.73
CA ALA A 397 -15.26 39.83 7.50
C ALA A 397 -14.88 41.33 7.59
N SER A 398 -14.30 41.82 6.50
CA SER A 398 -13.86 43.24 6.46
C SER A 398 -14.93 44.10 5.78
N ASP A 399 -15.99 44.42 6.53
CA ASP A 399 -17.14 45.19 6.02
C ASP A 399 -16.74 46.50 5.33
N TRP A 400 -15.67 47.16 5.83
CA TRP A 400 -15.20 48.42 5.29
C TRP A 400 -14.58 48.26 3.89
N ALA A 401 -13.84 47.16 3.60
CA ALA A 401 -13.20 46.92 2.32
C ALA A 401 -14.23 46.45 1.27
N ASP A 402 -15.11 45.56 1.67
CA ASP A 402 -16.21 45.05 0.85
C ASP A 402 -17.17 46.18 0.41
N ALA A 403 -17.55 47.07 1.33
CA ALA A 403 -18.37 48.23 1.01
C ALA A 403 -17.74 49.15 -0.05
N ILE A 404 -16.41 49.36 0.04
CA ILE A 404 -15.70 50.17 -0.93
C ILE A 404 -15.65 49.47 -2.28
N LEU A 405 -15.31 48.19 -2.32
CA LEU A 405 -15.18 47.43 -3.58
C LEU A 405 -16.51 47.33 -4.34
N ARG A 406 -17.61 47.07 -3.61
CA ARG A 406 -18.96 47.00 -4.23
C ARG A 406 -19.44 48.34 -4.75
N GLY A 407 -19.02 49.43 -4.13
CA GLY A 407 -19.41 50.79 -4.55
C GLY A 407 -18.66 51.34 -5.76
N LYS A 408 -17.73 50.56 -6.37
CA LYS A 408 -16.89 51.01 -7.48
C LYS A 408 -17.20 50.29 -8.80
N THR A 409 -17.13 51.05 -9.88
CA THR A 409 -17.17 50.51 -11.25
C THR A 409 -15.87 49.76 -11.58
N ARG A 410 -15.92 48.86 -12.53
CA ARG A 410 -14.75 48.11 -12.99
C ARG A 410 -13.62 49.05 -13.46
N GLU A 411 -13.93 50.06 -14.18
CA GLU A 411 -12.96 51.09 -14.67
C GLU A 411 -12.28 51.82 -13.52
N ALA A 412 -13.05 52.14 -12.46
CA ALA A 412 -12.49 52.77 -11.28
C ALA A 412 -11.53 51.81 -10.53
N LEU A 413 -11.84 50.51 -10.45
CA LEU A 413 -10.97 49.49 -9.87
C LEU A 413 -9.66 49.31 -10.66
N GLU A 414 -9.77 49.29 -11.98
CA GLU A 414 -8.63 49.19 -12.90
C GLU A 414 -7.72 50.45 -12.89
N SER A 415 -8.27 51.61 -12.53
CA SER A 415 -7.49 52.87 -12.41
C SER A 415 -6.50 52.91 -11.25
N GLN A 416 -6.75 52.11 -10.19
CA GLN A 416 -5.95 52.06 -8.97
C GLN A 416 -5.62 50.61 -8.57
N PRO A 417 -4.85 49.87 -9.39
CA PRO A 417 -4.71 48.42 -9.26
C PRO A 417 -4.07 48.00 -7.91
N LEU A 418 -3.10 48.76 -7.41
CA LEU A 418 -2.45 48.43 -6.12
C LEU A 418 -3.38 48.66 -4.92
N LEU A 419 -4.16 49.75 -4.95
CA LEU A 419 -5.12 50.02 -3.88
C LEU A 419 -6.25 49.00 -3.90
N THR A 420 -6.75 48.65 -5.10
CA THR A 420 -7.75 47.58 -5.25
C THR A 420 -7.24 46.25 -4.72
N ALA A 421 -6.01 45.86 -5.04
CA ALA A 421 -5.39 44.63 -4.54
C ALA A 421 -5.28 44.62 -2.99
N ARG A 422 -4.95 45.76 -2.37
CA ARG A 422 -4.93 45.88 -0.89
C ARG A 422 -6.30 45.79 -0.26
N LEU A 423 -7.34 46.32 -0.91
CA LEU A 423 -8.73 46.18 -0.46
C LEU A 423 -9.21 44.73 -0.58
N GLU A 424 -8.88 44.06 -1.66
CA GLU A 424 -9.18 42.64 -1.85
C GLU A 424 -8.50 41.75 -0.80
N LEU A 425 -7.22 42.04 -0.47
CA LEU A 425 -6.57 41.38 0.68
C LEU A 425 -7.28 41.64 1.99
N ALA A 426 -7.75 42.90 2.19
CA ALA A 426 -8.48 43.23 3.41
C ALA A 426 -9.83 42.49 3.51
N GLU A 427 -10.55 42.36 2.40
CA GLU A 427 -11.79 41.59 2.34
C GLU A 427 -11.55 40.12 2.62
N LEU A 428 -10.61 39.49 1.91
CA LEU A 428 -10.34 38.06 2.00
C LEU A 428 -9.80 37.63 3.38
N PHE A 429 -8.90 38.43 3.93
CA PHE A 429 -8.17 38.07 5.16
C PHE A 429 -8.57 38.89 6.39
N GLY A 430 -9.63 39.66 6.32
CA GLY A 430 -10.16 40.43 7.45
C GLY A 430 -9.14 41.41 8.00
N LEU A 431 -8.45 42.18 7.12
CA LEU A 431 -7.44 43.13 7.54
C LEU A 431 -8.08 44.46 7.94
N SER A 432 -7.55 45.07 9.00
CA SER A 432 -7.85 46.46 9.34
C SER A 432 -7.27 47.42 8.29
N ARG A 433 -7.73 48.67 8.27
CA ARG A 433 -7.20 49.69 7.32
C ARG A 433 -5.69 49.85 7.41
N ALA A 434 -5.14 49.88 8.63
CA ALA A 434 -3.71 50.02 8.81
C ALA A 434 -2.94 48.78 8.33
N GLU A 435 -3.45 47.57 8.63
CA GLU A 435 -2.86 46.33 8.16
C GLU A 435 -2.87 46.26 6.63
N ALA A 436 -4.00 46.50 6.00
CA ALA A 436 -4.11 46.46 4.53
C ALA A 436 -3.16 47.44 3.81
N LEU A 437 -3.01 48.64 4.36
CA LEU A 437 -2.18 49.68 3.75
C LEU A 437 -0.68 49.52 4.05
N LEU A 438 -0.30 48.89 5.17
CA LEU A 438 1.09 48.76 5.60
C LEU A 438 1.71 47.38 5.36
N LEU A 439 0.89 46.35 5.12
CA LEU A 439 1.35 44.99 4.93
C LEU A 439 2.35 44.90 3.77
N ASP A 440 3.50 44.32 4.03
CA ASP A 440 4.38 43.83 2.98
C ASP A 440 3.88 42.49 2.46
N VAL A 441 3.23 42.53 1.31
CA VAL A 441 2.52 41.37 0.76
C VAL A 441 3.47 40.20 0.48
N LYS A 442 4.70 40.48 0.05
CA LYS A 442 5.70 39.46 -0.22
C LYS A 442 6.16 38.73 1.05
N ALA A 443 6.56 39.51 2.05
CA ALA A 443 7.05 38.97 3.31
C ALA A 443 5.92 38.31 4.12
N ALA A 444 4.68 38.72 3.91
CA ALA A 444 3.52 38.20 4.62
C ALA A 444 3.08 36.81 4.16
N ASP A 445 3.32 36.43 2.89
CA ASP A 445 2.91 35.16 2.34
C ASP A 445 3.88 34.04 2.76
N GLN A 446 3.40 33.11 3.56
CA GLN A 446 4.13 31.92 4.03
C GLN A 446 3.57 30.61 3.44
N GLY A 447 2.83 30.69 2.32
CA GLY A 447 2.24 29.56 1.63
C GLY A 447 0.93 29.06 2.25
N HIS A 448 0.95 28.62 3.50
CA HIS A 448 -0.22 28.10 4.24
C HIS A 448 -0.91 29.14 5.11
N CYS A 449 -0.25 30.26 5.40
CA CYS A 449 -0.81 31.36 6.18
C CYS A 449 -0.24 32.70 5.72
N LEU A 450 -0.96 33.76 6.03
CA LEU A 450 -0.55 35.15 5.88
C LEU A 450 -0.08 35.69 7.23
N VAL A 451 1.16 36.18 7.30
CA VAL A 451 1.71 36.82 8.49
C VAL A 451 1.38 38.31 8.47
N VAL A 452 0.49 38.75 9.32
CA VAL A 452 0.13 40.16 9.46
C VAL A 452 0.99 40.78 10.55
N ASP A 453 2.08 41.41 10.15
CA ASP A 453 3.02 42.11 11.06
C ASP A 453 3.40 43.50 10.53
N ILE A 454 2.80 44.51 11.12
CA ILE A 454 3.06 45.94 10.78
C ILE A 454 3.65 46.70 11.95
N ARG A 455 4.17 46.01 12.98
CA ARG A 455 4.67 46.63 14.22
C ARG A 455 5.78 47.63 13.98
N ALA A 456 6.63 47.41 12.98
CA ALA A 456 7.70 48.32 12.61
C ALA A 456 7.18 49.70 12.15
N SER A 457 6.04 49.72 11.45
CA SER A 457 5.43 50.95 10.93
C SER A 457 4.26 51.45 11.77
N TYR A 458 3.66 50.60 12.58
CA TYR A 458 2.50 50.91 13.42
C TYR A 458 2.59 50.15 14.77
N GLY A 459 3.28 50.77 15.75
CA GLY A 459 3.62 50.12 17.02
C GLY A 459 2.46 49.66 17.89
N ARG A 460 1.21 50.11 17.61
CA ARG A 460 -0.01 49.67 18.31
C ARG A 460 -0.57 48.34 17.74
N SER A 461 -0.07 47.90 16.58
CA SER A 461 -0.49 46.63 15.96
C SER A 461 0.08 45.45 16.72
N LYS A 462 -0.59 44.30 16.57
CA LYS A 462 -0.10 43.00 17.07
C LYS A 462 0.17 42.10 15.86
N ARG A 463 1.28 41.34 15.94
CA ARG A 463 1.53 40.25 14.98
C ARG A 463 0.45 39.21 15.13
N ARG A 464 -0.13 38.78 14.02
CA ARG A 464 -1.11 37.69 13.96
C ARG A 464 -0.96 36.90 12.67
N LEU A 465 -1.44 35.66 12.70
CA LEU A 465 -1.50 34.78 11.54
C LEU A 465 -2.95 34.67 11.05
N VAL A 466 -3.11 34.62 9.75
CA VAL A 466 -4.38 34.32 9.09
C VAL A 466 -4.17 33.12 8.18
N LEU A 467 -4.91 32.03 8.41
CA LEU A 467 -4.78 30.80 7.62
C LEU A 467 -5.38 30.97 6.25
N LEU A 468 -4.72 30.41 5.24
CA LEU A 468 -5.31 30.18 3.93
C LEU A 468 -6.10 28.87 3.98
N ARG A 469 -7.41 28.95 3.75
CA ARG A 469 -8.32 27.80 3.88
C ARG A 469 -8.84 27.28 2.55
N THR A 470 -8.86 28.14 1.53
CA THR A 470 -9.46 27.83 0.24
C THR A 470 -8.49 28.04 -0.91
N ALA A 471 -8.69 27.28 -1.98
CA ALA A 471 -7.94 27.48 -3.24
C ALA A 471 -8.17 28.88 -3.82
N ARG A 472 -9.36 29.47 -3.61
CA ARG A 472 -9.69 30.84 -4.04
C ARG A 472 -8.81 31.87 -3.33
N GLU A 473 -8.65 31.75 -2.00
CA GLU A 473 -7.76 32.63 -1.23
C GLU A 473 -6.31 32.52 -1.71
N ARG A 474 -5.83 31.27 -1.98
CA ARG A 474 -4.47 31.06 -2.51
C ARG A 474 -4.29 31.71 -3.88
N GLN A 475 -5.21 31.46 -4.81
CA GLN A 475 -5.13 32.04 -6.16
C GLN A 475 -5.19 33.57 -6.16
N ALA A 476 -6.02 34.16 -5.29
CA ALA A 476 -6.09 35.59 -5.12
C ALA A 476 -4.78 36.16 -4.57
N LEU A 477 -4.21 35.53 -3.53
CA LEU A 477 -2.95 35.94 -2.95
C LEU A 477 -1.78 35.82 -3.95
N ASP A 478 -1.74 34.74 -4.73
CA ASP A 478 -0.73 34.56 -5.79
C ASP A 478 -0.84 35.65 -6.87
N ARG A 479 -2.05 35.98 -7.31
CA ARG A 479 -2.30 37.04 -8.28
C ARG A 479 -1.90 38.41 -7.75
N ILE A 480 -2.26 38.69 -6.50
CA ILE A 480 -1.93 39.94 -5.83
C ILE A 480 -0.40 39.99 -5.58
N GLY A 481 0.21 38.92 -5.11
CA GLY A 481 1.65 38.85 -4.90
C GLY A 481 2.46 39.23 -6.13
N ARG A 482 2.04 38.78 -7.32
CA ARG A 482 2.67 39.16 -8.61
C ARG A 482 2.60 40.66 -8.90
N LEU A 483 1.51 41.34 -8.49
CA LEU A 483 1.42 42.81 -8.66
C LEU A 483 2.44 43.56 -7.81
N PHE A 484 2.80 42.99 -6.66
CA PHE A 484 3.77 43.59 -5.73
C PHE A 484 5.19 43.06 -5.92
N GLU A 485 5.44 42.11 -6.83
CA GLU A 485 6.72 41.40 -6.94
C GLU A 485 7.92 42.31 -7.22
N HIS A 486 7.73 43.32 -8.05
CA HIS A 486 8.80 44.26 -8.45
C HIS A 486 8.64 45.65 -7.84
N LEU A 487 7.73 45.81 -6.86
CA LEU A 487 7.48 47.09 -6.24
C LEU A 487 8.29 47.24 -4.97
N ASP A 488 8.84 48.44 -4.76
CA ASP A 488 9.36 48.85 -3.47
C ASP A 488 8.18 49.25 -2.56
N ASN A 489 7.97 48.47 -1.50
CA ASN A 489 6.94 48.72 -0.50
C ASN A 489 7.36 49.74 0.56
N GLY A 490 8.58 50.27 0.47
CA GLY A 490 9.12 51.27 1.37
C GLY A 490 8.39 52.63 1.28
N PRO A 491 8.69 53.56 2.20
CA PRO A 491 8.06 54.88 2.24
C PRO A 491 8.42 55.76 1.00
N ASP A 492 9.52 55.46 0.32
CA ASP A 492 9.98 56.15 -0.88
C ASP A 492 9.57 55.47 -2.18
N GLY A 493 8.91 54.31 -2.09
CA GLY A 493 8.38 53.54 -3.25
C GLY A 493 7.15 54.18 -3.87
N LEU A 494 6.65 53.57 -4.98
CA LEU A 494 5.51 54.06 -5.75
C LEU A 494 4.22 54.27 -4.94
N GLU A 495 4.00 53.49 -3.92
CA GLU A 495 2.86 53.64 -3.01
C GLU A 495 3.06 54.72 -1.93
N GLY A 496 4.28 55.12 -1.68
CA GLY A 496 4.61 56.07 -0.64
C GLY A 496 4.37 55.57 0.80
N ASN A 497 4.42 56.51 1.76
CA ASN A 497 4.19 56.19 3.16
C ASN A 497 2.71 55.99 3.52
N TYR A 498 2.45 55.55 4.76
CA TYR A 498 1.11 55.28 5.26
C TYR A 498 0.13 56.47 5.09
N ARG A 499 0.57 57.71 5.33
CA ARG A 499 -0.27 58.89 5.19
C ARG A 499 -0.70 59.11 3.74
N GLN A 500 0.21 58.89 2.79
CA GLN A 500 -0.07 59.01 1.35
C GLN A 500 -1.03 57.90 0.86
N ARG A 501 -0.82 56.68 1.32
CA ARG A 501 -1.74 55.54 1.02
C ARG A 501 -3.14 55.77 1.62
N LEU A 502 -3.21 56.26 2.84
CA LEU A 502 -4.46 56.60 3.48
C LEU A 502 -5.20 57.78 2.81
N TYR A 503 -4.42 58.80 2.39
CA TYR A 503 -4.98 59.93 1.62
C TYR A 503 -5.58 59.46 0.29
N ARG A 504 -4.88 58.61 -0.47
CA ARG A 504 -5.40 58.03 -1.71
C ARG A 504 -6.69 57.21 -1.47
N LEU A 505 -6.70 56.43 -0.41
CA LEU A 505 -7.90 55.67 -0.03
C LEU A 505 -9.08 56.64 0.27
N LYS A 506 -8.86 57.68 1.05
CA LYS A 506 -9.90 58.65 1.40
C LYS A 506 -10.40 59.44 0.21
N THR A 507 -9.51 59.90 -0.68
CA THR A 507 -9.89 60.62 -1.87
C THR A 507 -10.61 59.75 -2.91
N TRP A 508 -10.38 58.46 -2.85
CA TRP A 508 -11.01 57.47 -3.73
C TRP A 508 -12.39 57.00 -3.19
N GLN A 509 -12.68 57.21 -1.91
CA GLN A 509 -14.04 56.98 -1.33
C GLN A 509 -15.02 58.11 -1.76
N PRO A 510 -16.29 57.80 -2.09
CA PRO A 510 -17.30 58.84 -2.26
C PRO A 510 -17.57 59.51 -0.91
N ALA A 511 -17.82 60.82 -0.91
CA ALA A 511 -17.92 61.73 0.25
C ALA A 511 -19.02 61.41 1.28
N ALA A 512 -19.78 60.31 1.16
CA ALA A 512 -20.94 59.99 1.97
C ALA A 512 -20.71 59.12 3.21
N ASP A 513 -19.51 58.57 3.41
CA ASP A 513 -19.32 57.45 4.40
C ASP A 513 -18.31 57.73 5.54
N ASP A 514 -18.17 59.00 5.95
CA ASP A 514 -17.34 59.36 7.10
C ASP A 514 -17.91 58.88 8.46
N ARG A 515 -19.12 58.27 8.47
CA ARG A 515 -19.81 57.77 9.70
C ARG A 515 -19.46 56.34 10.10
N LEU A 516 -18.75 55.54 9.25
CA LEU A 516 -18.30 54.19 9.57
C LEU A 516 -16.80 54.13 9.93
N ALA A 517 -16.19 55.28 10.21
CA ALA A 517 -14.73 55.44 10.35
C ALA A 517 -14.27 55.73 11.79
N ALA A 518 -15.09 55.47 12.82
CA ALA A 518 -14.69 55.60 14.21
C ALA A 518 -14.37 54.26 14.89
#